data_e3f015f898227e64f652a9962d0dd73d
#
_entry.id   e3f015f898227e64f652a9962d0dd73d
#
_cell.length_a   1.000
_cell.length_b   1.000
_cell.length_c   1.000
_cell.angle_alpha   90.00
_cell.angle_beta   90.00
_cell.angle_gamma   90.00
#
_symmetry.space_group_name_H-M   'P 1'
#
loop_
_entity.id
_entity.type
_entity.pdbx_description
1 polymer ?
#
loop_
_entity_poly.entity_id
_entity_poly.type
_entity_poly.pdbx_seq_one_letter_code
_entity_poly.pdbx_strand_id
1 'polypeptide(L)'
;MKRYLTKVFPYLTAIFCTSVLANSVVAEQLNDLSLDEYELDKVLIFSRHGLRSPVEKDPKEMEKYSPYSWAKWDVPSGYLTAKGTILETYFGQYIGQWLAQQALLTTERCATGKGIWAYANSVQRTVATGQAIIAGAFSGCSVNLQHQGEVGTEKDPIFDAVAHQPDEILIEQAKRNIDLTALQQQLKPHYALLSELIDYRHSTNCLQKNQCDLGEKSGEYSIQDNKSVKITGSISTAKKIVGALLLAHYVGKPSADIAHGNIDTQEKWQAINEIKNAYYRTLFKGNQALAQNVSQPLLQLIQQQLNSENKIILLVGHDSNIVALLAALNVKPYELENSLENIPIGGKLFFEVWKHKNSGQRKFRLEYVYQTTEQLINLTPLNLSTPPYRARLELTDCSLDSKGLCEYDRFQQILQNSLKAKVEK
;
A
#
# COMPACT_ATOMS: atom_id res chain seq x y z
N MET A 1 -18.97 82.50 -8.48
CA MET A 1 -18.56 81.24 -9.07
C MET A 1 -17.46 80.62 -8.22
N LYS A 2 -17.76 79.77 -7.27
CA LYS A 2 -16.78 79.04 -6.46
C LYS A 2 -17.20 77.60 -6.49
N ARG A 3 -16.30 76.71 -7.01
CA ARG A 3 -16.44 75.28 -7.05
C ARG A 3 -16.03 74.72 -5.67
N TYR A 4 -16.90 73.94 -5.02
CA TYR A 4 -16.57 73.16 -3.85
C TYR A 4 -16.28 71.69 -4.30
N LEU A 5 -15.04 71.25 -4.05
CA LEU A 5 -14.60 69.88 -4.22
C LEU A 5 -14.86 69.17 -2.92
N THR A 6 -15.76 68.21 -2.95
CA THR A 6 -15.95 67.23 -1.85
C THR A 6 -15.02 66.05 -2.06
N LYS A 7 -14.09 65.85 -1.08
CA LYS A 7 -13.23 64.65 -0.99
C LYS A 7 -14.02 63.51 -0.36
N VAL A 8 -14.16 62.43 -1.11
CA VAL A 8 -14.66 61.14 -0.60
C VAL A 8 -13.45 60.31 -0.25
N PHE A 9 -13.34 59.90 1.02
CA PHE A 9 -12.37 58.88 1.51
C PHE A 9 -13.00 57.51 1.37
N PRO A 10 -12.35 56.52 0.77
CA PRO A 10 -12.77 55.13 0.89
C PRO A 10 -12.13 54.49 2.14
N TYR A 11 -12.97 53.97 3.02
CA TYR A 11 -12.55 53.07 4.10
C TYR A 11 -12.11 51.74 3.48
N LEU A 12 -10.82 51.43 3.57
CA LEU A 12 -10.28 50.08 3.30
C LEU A 12 -10.51 49.21 4.55
N THR A 13 -11.48 48.32 4.48
CA THR A 13 -11.64 47.24 5.45
C THR A 13 -10.65 46.13 5.08
N ALA A 14 -9.56 46.03 5.83
CA ALA A 14 -8.63 44.89 5.73
C ALA A 14 -9.27 43.63 6.31
N ILE A 15 -9.68 42.72 5.44
CA ILE A 15 -10.05 41.34 5.87
C ILE A 15 -8.75 40.58 6.12
N PHE A 16 -8.44 40.36 7.38
CA PHE A 16 -7.37 39.41 7.79
C PHE A 16 -7.86 38.00 7.49
N CYS A 17 -7.44 37.46 6.35
CA CYS A 17 -7.56 36.04 6.05
C CYS A 17 -6.40 35.32 6.78
N THR A 18 -6.67 34.77 7.96
CA THR A 18 -5.73 33.86 8.63
C THR A 18 -5.73 32.55 7.87
N SER A 19 -4.82 32.43 6.91
CA SER A 19 -4.47 31.15 6.30
C SER A 19 -3.77 30.29 7.35
N VAL A 20 -4.48 29.29 7.85
CA VAL A 20 -3.88 28.16 8.55
C VAL A 20 -3.05 27.41 7.52
N LEU A 21 -1.75 27.67 7.50
CA LEU A 21 -0.78 26.86 6.77
C LEU A 21 -0.74 25.48 7.46
N ALA A 22 -1.51 24.55 6.92
CA ALA A 22 -1.24 23.15 7.14
C ALA A 22 0.13 22.90 6.51
N ASN A 23 1.15 22.67 7.33
CA ASN A 23 2.45 22.17 6.90
C ASN A 23 2.23 20.74 6.36
N SER A 24 1.87 20.62 5.07
CA SER A 24 2.08 19.42 4.32
C SER A 24 3.60 19.26 4.19
N VAL A 25 4.16 18.26 4.84
CA VAL A 25 5.51 17.79 4.56
C VAL A 25 5.44 17.20 3.15
N VAL A 26 5.75 18.01 2.15
CA VAL A 26 5.98 17.57 0.77
C VAL A 26 7.15 16.61 0.87
N ALA A 27 6.95 15.36 0.44
CA ALA A 27 8.02 14.39 0.30
C ALA A 27 8.94 14.90 -0.82
N GLU A 28 9.92 15.71 -0.45
CA GLU A 28 11.05 16.07 -1.30
C GLU A 28 11.65 14.76 -1.81
N GLN A 29 11.95 14.66 -3.12
CA GLN A 29 12.86 13.62 -3.62
C GLN A 29 14.11 13.75 -2.76
N LEU A 30 14.21 12.86 -1.75
CA LEU A 30 15.29 12.92 -0.78
C LEU A 30 16.57 12.71 -1.58
N ASN A 31 17.26 13.81 -1.90
CA ASN A 31 18.70 13.75 -2.14
C ASN A 31 19.24 12.88 -1.02
N ASP A 32 19.74 11.71 -1.40
CA ASP A 32 20.20 10.68 -0.48
C ASP A 32 21.14 11.35 0.52
N LEU A 33 20.63 11.62 1.72
CA LEU A 33 21.44 12.19 2.80
C LEU A 33 22.60 11.24 2.91
N SER A 34 23.81 11.68 2.53
CA SER A 34 24.97 10.81 2.41
C SER A 34 25.11 9.91 3.64
N LEU A 35 24.95 8.61 3.41
CA LEU A 35 25.20 7.58 4.40
C LEU A 35 26.63 7.04 4.32
N ASP A 36 27.58 7.86 3.87
CA ASP A 36 28.98 7.44 3.64
C ASP A 36 29.65 6.83 4.87
N GLU A 37 29.22 7.23 6.07
CA GLU A 37 29.69 6.67 7.35
C GLU A 37 29.04 5.33 7.71
N TYR A 38 28.03 4.90 6.97
CA TYR A 38 27.28 3.69 7.20
C TYR A 38 27.46 2.69 6.06
N GLU A 39 27.27 1.42 6.38
CA GLU A 39 27.12 0.33 5.41
C GLU A 39 25.75 -0.33 5.62
N LEU A 40 25.11 -0.76 4.55
CA LEU A 40 23.88 -1.54 4.66
C LEU A 40 24.22 -2.94 5.17
N ASP A 41 23.88 -3.23 6.42
CA ASP A 41 24.17 -4.54 7.05
C ASP A 41 23.12 -5.60 6.70
N LYS A 42 21.84 -5.20 6.56
CA LYS A 42 20.74 -6.10 6.27
C LYS A 42 19.56 -5.34 5.66
N VAL A 43 18.80 -6.00 4.78
CA VAL A 43 17.52 -5.51 4.30
C VAL A 43 16.48 -6.63 4.28
N LEU A 44 15.28 -6.31 4.80
CA LEU A 44 14.09 -7.11 4.59
C LEU A 44 13.12 -6.33 3.71
N ILE A 45 12.76 -6.91 2.57
CA ILE A 45 11.85 -6.34 1.58
C ILE A 45 10.52 -7.08 1.69
N PHE A 46 9.45 -6.38 2.12
CA PHE A 46 8.10 -6.91 2.08
C PHE A 46 7.37 -6.34 0.86
N SER A 47 7.08 -7.18 -0.12
CA SER A 47 6.42 -6.80 -1.37
C SER A 47 4.93 -7.12 -1.34
N ARG A 48 4.07 -6.18 -1.75
CA ARG A 48 2.74 -6.49 -2.26
C ARG A 48 2.90 -7.20 -3.61
N HIS A 49 2.00 -8.15 -3.92
CA HIS A 49 1.96 -8.76 -5.25
C HIS A 49 1.82 -7.70 -6.37
N GLY A 50 2.33 -8.02 -7.55
CA GLY A 50 2.28 -7.17 -8.74
C GLY A 50 0.90 -7.08 -9.39
N LEU A 51 0.87 -6.49 -10.59
CA LEU A 51 -0.35 -6.20 -11.35
C LEU A 51 -1.06 -7.48 -11.78
N ARG A 52 -2.31 -7.63 -11.37
CA ARG A 52 -3.14 -8.82 -11.54
C ARG A 52 -4.50 -8.51 -12.12
N SER A 53 -5.25 -9.54 -12.54
CA SER A 53 -6.69 -9.42 -12.81
C SER A 53 -7.49 -9.20 -11.51
N PRO A 54 -8.71 -8.63 -11.56
CA PRO A 54 -9.59 -8.53 -10.39
C PRO A 54 -9.84 -9.89 -9.73
N VAL A 55 -10.02 -9.89 -8.40
CA VAL A 55 -10.45 -11.09 -7.67
C VAL A 55 -11.98 -11.10 -7.63
N GLU A 56 -12.59 -11.95 -8.44
CA GLU A 56 -14.02 -12.11 -8.55
C GLU A 56 -14.38 -13.58 -8.37
N LYS A 57 -15.42 -13.83 -7.56
CA LYS A 57 -15.97 -15.17 -7.39
C LYS A 57 -16.85 -15.57 -8.58
N ASP A 58 -17.51 -14.58 -9.18
CA ASP A 58 -18.36 -14.70 -10.36
C ASP A 58 -17.92 -13.65 -11.40
N PRO A 59 -17.51 -14.07 -12.61
CA PRO A 59 -17.13 -13.16 -13.68
C PRO A 59 -18.21 -12.12 -14.02
N LYS A 60 -19.50 -12.45 -13.79
CA LYS A 60 -20.63 -11.55 -14.01
C LYS A 60 -20.90 -10.62 -12.82
N GLU A 61 -20.15 -10.72 -11.74
CA GLU A 61 -20.43 -9.91 -10.55
C GLU A 61 -20.33 -8.40 -10.83
N MET A 62 -19.42 -7.98 -11.70
CA MET A 62 -19.23 -6.57 -12.04
C MET A 62 -20.33 -6.04 -12.97
N GLU A 63 -20.94 -6.88 -13.80
CA GLU A 63 -21.99 -6.51 -14.76
C GLU A 63 -23.23 -5.89 -14.10
N LYS A 64 -23.46 -6.20 -12.81
CA LYS A 64 -24.60 -5.64 -12.04
C LYS A 64 -24.42 -4.19 -11.60
N TYR A 65 -23.21 -3.61 -11.73
CA TYR A 65 -22.92 -2.25 -11.29
C TYR A 65 -22.88 -1.22 -12.41
N SER A 66 -22.89 -1.64 -13.68
CA SER A 66 -22.84 -0.74 -14.82
C SER A 66 -23.53 -1.39 -16.03
N PRO A 67 -24.20 -0.61 -16.93
CA PRO A 67 -24.65 -1.10 -18.22
C PRO A 67 -23.47 -1.27 -19.20
N TYR A 68 -22.31 -0.66 -18.91
CA TYR A 68 -21.13 -0.76 -19.76
C TYR A 68 -20.44 -2.11 -19.59
N SER A 69 -19.79 -2.58 -20.67
CA SER A 69 -18.94 -3.77 -20.61
C SER A 69 -17.71 -3.50 -19.75
N TRP A 70 -17.29 -4.53 -19.03
CA TRP A 70 -16.05 -4.51 -18.23
C TRP A 70 -14.90 -5.08 -19.05
N ALA A 71 -13.69 -4.60 -18.75
CA ALA A 71 -12.47 -5.09 -19.37
C ALA A 71 -12.33 -6.61 -19.24
N LYS A 72 -12.08 -7.28 -20.36
CA LYS A 72 -11.82 -8.73 -20.39
C LYS A 72 -10.38 -9.01 -20.01
N TRP A 73 -10.17 -10.11 -19.32
CA TRP A 73 -8.86 -10.54 -18.81
C TRP A 73 -8.43 -11.83 -19.51
N ASP A 74 -7.14 -11.89 -19.84
CA ASP A 74 -6.46 -13.01 -20.49
C ASP A 74 -5.83 -14.00 -19.49
N VAL A 75 -6.01 -13.74 -18.20
CA VAL A 75 -5.59 -14.61 -17.10
C VAL A 75 -6.77 -14.89 -16.16
N PRO A 76 -6.75 -16.01 -15.41
CA PRO A 76 -7.78 -16.31 -14.43
C PRO A 76 -7.94 -15.20 -13.37
N SER A 77 -9.08 -15.17 -12.69
CA SER A 77 -9.39 -14.23 -11.62
C SER A 77 -8.29 -14.21 -10.53
N GLY A 78 -7.76 -13.02 -10.25
CA GLY A 78 -6.73 -12.81 -9.22
C GLY A 78 -5.32 -13.24 -9.59
N TYR A 79 -5.06 -13.68 -10.81
CA TYR A 79 -3.73 -14.09 -11.28
C TYR A 79 -2.90 -12.89 -11.73
N LEU A 80 -1.58 -12.97 -11.53
CA LEU A 80 -0.62 -12.00 -12.04
C LEU A 80 -0.71 -11.94 -13.57
N THR A 81 -0.72 -10.72 -14.14
CA THR A 81 -0.76 -10.52 -15.59
C THR A 81 0.65 -10.60 -16.19
N ALA A 82 0.75 -10.80 -17.51
CA ALA A 82 2.05 -10.73 -18.22
C ALA A 82 2.75 -9.38 -17.98
N LYS A 83 2.00 -8.26 -18.05
CA LYS A 83 2.54 -6.92 -17.73
C LYS A 83 3.01 -6.85 -16.28
N GLY A 84 2.24 -7.44 -15.34
CA GLY A 84 2.64 -7.51 -13.94
C GLY A 84 3.96 -8.26 -13.74
N THR A 85 4.17 -9.37 -14.44
CA THR A 85 5.44 -10.11 -14.41
C THR A 85 6.60 -9.25 -14.89
N ILE A 86 6.45 -8.51 -16.00
CA ILE A 86 7.51 -7.64 -16.54
C ILE A 86 7.83 -6.50 -15.56
N LEU A 87 6.80 -5.83 -15.00
CA LEU A 87 6.97 -4.77 -14.01
C LEU A 87 7.75 -5.24 -12.78
N GLU A 88 7.43 -6.43 -12.26
CA GLU A 88 8.12 -6.99 -11.10
C GLU A 88 9.55 -7.46 -11.44
N THR A 89 9.80 -7.91 -12.68
CA THR A 89 11.16 -8.20 -13.16
C THR A 89 12.00 -6.93 -13.23
N TYR A 90 11.45 -5.82 -13.75
CA TYR A 90 12.12 -4.52 -13.76
C TYR A 90 12.38 -4.01 -12.34
N PHE A 91 11.41 -4.19 -11.44
CA PHE A 91 11.63 -3.85 -10.03
C PHE A 91 12.76 -4.68 -9.42
N GLY A 92 12.79 -5.98 -9.74
CA GLY A 92 13.89 -6.88 -9.39
C GLY A 92 15.24 -6.37 -9.90
N GLN A 93 15.34 -5.94 -11.16
CA GLN A 93 16.59 -5.38 -11.73
C GLN A 93 17.09 -4.18 -10.93
N TYR A 94 16.20 -3.24 -10.58
CA TYR A 94 16.57 -2.13 -9.70
C TYR A 94 17.05 -2.62 -8.34
N ILE A 95 16.35 -3.55 -7.70
CA ILE A 95 16.73 -4.12 -6.40
C ILE A 95 18.12 -4.75 -6.48
N GLY A 96 18.38 -5.58 -7.49
CA GLY A 96 19.69 -6.23 -7.67
C GLY A 96 20.84 -5.23 -7.85
N GLN A 97 20.64 -4.20 -8.68
CA GLN A 97 21.61 -3.12 -8.88
C GLN A 97 21.85 -2.33 -7.60
N TRP A 98 20.78 -1.96 -6.88
CA TRP A 98 20.87 -1.24 -5.62
C TRP A 98 21.60 -2.06 -4.54
N LEU A 99 21.28 -3.35 -4.40
CA LEU A 99 21.97 -4.24 -3.46
C LEU A 99 23.45 -4.42 -3.78
N ALA A 100 23.80 -4.48 -5.06
CA ALA A 100 25.20 -4.53 -5.50
C ALA A 100 25.93 -3.21 -5.21
N GLN A 101 25.30 -2.06 -5.47
CA GLN A 101 25.81 -0.73 -5.13
C GLN A 101 26.06 -0.58 -3.62
N GLN A 102 25.19 -1.14 -2.78
CA GLN A 102 25.37 -1.17 -1.32
C GLN A 102 26.33 -2.27 -0.83
N ALA A 103 27.01 -2.96 -1.73
CA ALA A 103 27.89 -4.10 -1.43
C ALA A 103 27.21 -5.24 -0.63
N LEU A 104 25.89 -5.28 -0.59
CA LEU A 104 25.13 -6.32 0.10
C LEU A 104 24.96 -7.57 -0.77
N LEU A 105 24.76 -7.43 -2.08
CA LEU A 105 24.78 -8.53 -3.06
C LEU A 105 26.22 -8.66 -3.64
N THR A 106 26.98 -9.62 -3.12
CA THR A 106 28.33 -9.94 -3.59
C THR A 106 28.30 -11.11 -4.58
N THR A 107 29.38 -11.28 -5.35
CA THR A 107 29.56 -12.44 -6.26
C THR A 107 29.46 -13.77 -5.51
N GLU A 108 30.08 -13.88 -4.34
CA GLU A 108 30.02 -15.08 -3.50
C GLU A 108 28.60 -15.34 -3.02
N ARG A 109 27.90 -14.32 -2.51
CA ARG A 109 26.51 -14.46 -2.04
C ARG A 109 25.57 -14.84 -3.18
N CYS A 110 25.75 -14.27 -4.36
CA CYS A 110 25.01 -14.67 -5.56
C CYS A 110 25.26 -16.14 -5.92
N ALA A 111 26.53 -16.54 -6.02
CA ALA A 111 26.92 -17.90 -6.43
C ALA A 111 26.41 -18.97 -5.45
N THR A 112 26.42 -18.69 -4.16
CA THR A 112 26.04 -19.68 -3.11
C THR A 112 24.58 -19.55 -2.64
N GLY A 113 23.93 -18.41 -2.87
CA GLY A 113 22.62 -18.07 -2.27
C GLY A 113 22.68 -17.84 -0.75
N LYS A 114 23.85 -18.02 -0.12
CA LYS A 114 24.02 -17.91 1.33
C LYS A 114 23.71 -16.50 1.84
N GLY A 115 22.83 -16.43 2.83
CA GLY A 115 22.38 -15.14 3.40
C GLY A 115 21.31 -14.41 2.56
N ILE A 116 20.73 -15.07 1.54
CA ILE A 116 19.55 -14.63 0.81
C ILE A 116 18.40 -15.58 1.11
N TRP A 117 17.28 -15.04 1.56
CA TRP A 117 16.10 -15.84 1.86
C TRP A 117 14.86 -15.19 1.24
N ALA A 118 14.07 -15.98 0.51
CA ALA A 118 12.87 -15.50 -0.17
C ALA A 118 11.67 -16.39 0.14
N TYR A 119 10.55 -15.78 0.53
CA TYR A 119 9.32 -16.48 0.90
C TYR A 119 8.08 -15.72 0.43
N ALA A 120 7.13 -16.42 -0.15
CA ALA A 120 5.88 -15.86 -0.62
C ALA A 120 4.67 -16.58 -0.04
N ASN A 121 3.55 -15.87 0.10
CA ASN A 121 2.25 -16.52 0.26
C ASN A 121 2.02 -17.48 -0.91
N SER A 122 1.42 -18.64 -0.64
CA SER A 122 1.14 -19.71 -1.61
C SER A 122 0.11 -19.37 -2.71
N VAL A 123 -0.40 -18.16 -2.77
CA VAL A 123 -1.32 -17.72 -3.84
C VAL A 123 -0.55 -17.43 -5.13
N GLN A 124 -1.11 -17.82 -6.30
CA GLN A 124 -0.41 -17.70 -7.59
C GLN A 124 0.25 -16.33 -7.82
N ARG A 125 -0.48 -15.23 -7.62
CA ARG A 125 0.05 -13.87 -7.86
C ARG A 125 1.23 -13.49 -6.99
N THR A 126 1.30 -13.98 -5.75
CA THR A 126 2.41 -13.71 -4.84
C THR A 126 3.64 -14.55 -5.18
N VAL A 127 3.45 -15.82 -5.49
CA VAL A 127 4.54 -16.71 -5.96
C VAL A 127 5.10 -16.19 -7.28
N ALA A 128 4.25 -15.88 -8.26
CA ALA A 128 4.69 -15.35 -9.56
C ALA A 128 5.39 -13.99 -9.42
N THR A 129 4.93 -13.11 -8.50
CA THR A 129 5.61 -11.86 -8.17
C THR A 129 7.02 -12.11 -7.61
N GLY A 130 7.14 -13.02 -6.63
CA GLY A 130 8.44 -13.37 -6.04
C GLY A 130 9.41 -13.96 -7.07
N GLN A 131 8.92 -14.84 -7.94
CA GLN A 131 9.72 -15.40 -9.04
C GLN A 131 10.20 -14.32 -10.01
N ALA A 132 9.34 -13.36 -10.37
CA ALA A 132 9.68 -12.24 -11.25
C ALA A 132 10.74 -11.31 -10.61
N ILE A 133 10.59 -10.99 -9.33
CA ILE A 133 11.59 -10.19 -8.58
C ILE A 133 12.93 -10.94 -8.54
N ILE A 134 12.93 -12.24 -8.24
CA ILE A 134 14.15 -13.05 -8.20
C ILE A 134 14.82 -13.11 -9.58
N ALA A 135 14.05 -13.30 -10.64
CA ALA A 135 14.58 -13.30 -12.00
C ALA A 135 15.26 -11.97 -12.38
N GLY A 136 14.74 -10.84 -11.90
CA GLY A 136 15.35 -9.53 -12.11
C GLY A 136 16.54 -9.25 -11.19
N ALA A 137 16.41 -9.49 -9.89
CA ALA A 137 17.36 -9.09 -8.87
C ALA A 137 18.55 -10.05 -8.75
N PHE A 138 18.30 -11.35 -8.92
CA PHE A 138 19.25 -12.43 -8.63
C PHE A 138 19.44 -13.34 -9.83
N SER A 139 19.43 -12.75 -11.05
CA SER A 139 19.68 -13.50 -12.27
C SER A 139 21.04 -14.21 -12.23
N GLY A 140 21.02 -15.54 -12.41
CA GLY A 140 22.23 -16.37 -12.29
C GLY A 140 22.68 -16.69 -10.86
N CYS A 141 21.95 -16.21 -9.85
CA CYS A 141 22.23 -16.54 -8.45
C CYS A 141 21.47 -17.80 -7.99
N SER A 142 22.02 -18.48 -6.98
CA SER A 142 21.37 -19.66 -6.33
C SER A 142 20.32 -19.25 -5.30
N VAL A 143 19.23 -18.63 -5.76
CA VAL A 143 18.15 -18.16 -4.91
C VAL A 143 16.84 -18.86 -5.26
N ASN A 144 16.22 -19.50 -4.28
CA ASN A 144 14.94 -20.17 -4.42
C ASN A 144 13.85 -19.43 -3.67
N LEU A 145 12.67 -19.29 -4.30
CA LEU A 145 11.48 -18.82 -3.62
C LEU A 145 10.82 -19.97 -2.88
N GLN A 146 10.63 -19.80 -1.57
CA GLN A 146 9.91 -20.74 -0.73
C GLN A 146 8.44 -20.30 -0.58
N HIS A 147 7.54 -21.24 -0.40
CA HIS A 147 6.14 -21.03 -0.05
C HIS A 147 5.56 -22.27 0.60
N GLN A 148 4.43 -22.16 1.29
CA GLN A 148 3.76 -23.28 1.92
C GLN A 148 2.98 -24.09 0.89
N GLY A 149 3.15 -25.42 0.88
CA GLY A 149 2.37 -26.36 0.09
C GLY A 149 2.33 -26.06 -1.42
N GLU A 150 1.29 -26.52 -2.09
CA GLU A 150 1.07 -26.28 -3.51
C GLU A 150 0.45 -24.89 -3.75
N VAL A 151 0.86 -24.25 -4.85
CA VAL A 151 0.39 -22.92 -5.23
C VAL A 151 -1.13 -22.91 -5.42
N GLY A 152 -1.83 -22.09 -4.63
CA GLY A 152 -3.27 -21.87 -4.70
C GLY A 152 -4.13 -22.91 -3.96
N THR A 153 -3.53 -23.93 -3.35
CA THR A 153 -4.28 -25.00 -2.65
C THR A 153 -4.33 -24.82 -1.16
N GLU A 154 -3.27 -24.28 -0.53
CA GLU A 154 -3.19 -24.10 0.90
C GLU A 154 -3.15 -22.64 1.29
N LYS A 155 -3.76 -22.32 2.43
CA LYS A 155 -3.63 -21.02 3.06
C LYS A 155 -2.32 -20.99 3.84
N ASP A 156 -1.63 -19.87 3.75
CA ASP A 156 -0.46 -19.60 4.57
C ASP A 156 -0.84 -18.65 5.72
N PRO A 157 -0.90 -19.13 6.96
CA PRO A 157 -1.30 -18.32 8.12
C PRO A 157 -0.42 -17.08 8.34
N ILE A 158 0.82 -17.09 7.85
CA ILE A 158 1.73 -15.95 7.97
C ILE A 158 1.20 -14.72 7.25
N PHE A 159 0.53 -14.93 6.11
CA PHE A 159 -0.01 -13.85 5.28
C PHE A 159 -1.54 -13.70 5.39
N ASP A 160 -2.19 -14.51 6.19
CA ASP A 160 -3.62 -14.34 6.48
C ASP A 160 -3.80 -13.16 7.44
N ALA A 161 -4.16 -11.99 6.89
CA ALA A 161 -4.47 -10.80 7.68
C ALA A 161 -5.87 -10.94 8.32
N VAL A 162 -5.98 -11.83 9.30
CA VAL A 162 -7.22 -12.14 10.03
C VAL A 162 -7.08 -11.83 11.51
N ALA A 163 -8.19 -11.55 12.18
CA ALA A 163 -8.18 -11.39 13.63
C ALA A 163 -8.01 -12.75 14.32
N HIS A 164 -7.08 -12.83 15.27
CA HIS A 164 -6.74 -14.02 16.02
C HIS A 164 -7.33 -13.96 17.42
N GLN A 165 -8.44 -14.67 17.65
CA GLN A 165 -9.12 -14.77 18.96
C GLN A 165 -9.26 -13.39 19.64
N PRO A 166 -9.82 -12.37 18.97
CA PRO A 166 -9.98 -11.04 19.55
C PRO A 166 -11.00 -11.11 20.69
N ASP A 167 -10.63 -10.60 21.86
CA ASP A 167 -11.57 -10.51 22.98
C ASP A 167 -12.59 -9.37 22.77
N GLU A 168 -13.63 -9.34 23.59
CA GLU A 168 -14.72 -8.35 23.48
C GLU A 168 -14.19 -6.92 23.72
N ILE A 169 -13.21 -6.76 24.60
CA ILE A 169 -12.64 -5.44 24.93
C ILE A 169 -11.94 -4.86 23.70
N LEU A 170 -11.09 -5.66 23.03
CA LEU A 170 -10.43 -5.26 21.79
C LEU A 170 -11.44 -4.91 20.69
N ILE A 171 -12.47 -5.73 20.52
CA ILE A 171 -13.53 -5.49 19.53
C ILE A 171 -14.26 -4.18 19.79
N GLU A 172 -14.70 -3.95 21.04
CA GLU A 172 -15.46 -2.75 21.40
C GLU A 172 -14.60 -1.47 21.34
N GLN A 173 -13.34 -1.54 21.74
CA GLN A 173 -12.41 -0.42 21.59
C GLN A 173 -12.20 -0.09 20.12
N ALA A 174 -11.97 -1.11 19.28
CA ALA A 174 -11.75 -0.92 17.86
C ALA A 174 -12.97 -0.30 17.16
N LYS A 175 -14.17 -0.74 17.49
CA LYS A 175 -15.40 -0.15 16.94
C LYS A 175 -15.60 1.31 17.32
N ARG A 176 -15.28 1.70 18.56
CA ARG A 176 -15.42 3.08 19.05
C ARG A 176 -14.49 4.07 18.33
N ASN A 177 -13.34 3.62 17.84
CA ASN A 177 -12.36 4.47 17.15
C ASN A 177 -12.73 4.77 15.69
N ILE A 178 -13.75 4.11 15.14
CA ILE A 178 -14.15 4.24 13.74
C ILE A 178 -15.50 4.94 13.61
N ASP A 179 -15.51 6.17 13.11
CA ASP A 179 -16.73 6.90 12.78
C ASP A 179 -17.12 6.63 11.30
N LEU A 180 -17.94 5.60 11.11
CA LEU A 180 -18.44 5.24 9.78
C LEU A 180 -19.43 6.25 9.22
N THR A 181 -20.13 7.00 10.07
CA THR A 181 -21.07 8.05 9.63
C THR A 181 -20.32 9.21 9.03
N ALA A 182 -19.30 9.71 9.71
CA ALA A 182 -18.43 10.75 9.17
C ALA A 182 -17.73 10.30 7.88
N LEU A 183 -17.23 9.06 7.83
CA LEU A 183 -16.63 8.48 6.63
C LEU A 183 -17.62 8.44 5.46
N GLN A 184 -18.85 8.01 5.68
CA GLN A 184 -19.90 7.97 4.67
C GLN A 184 -20.19 9.37 4.10
N GLN A 185 -20.29 10.38 4.97
CA GLN A 185 -20.51 11.77 4.55
C GLN A 185 -19.32 12.33 3.75
N GLN A 186 -18.11 12.07 4.21
CA GLN A 186 -16.88 12.47 3.49
C GLN A 186 -16.84 11.88 2.07
N LEU A 187 -17.24 10.62 1.91
CA LEU A 187 -17.16 9.91 0.63
C LEU A 187 -18.36 10.15 -0.29
N LYS A 188 -19.40 10.83 0.16
CA LYS A 188 -20.61 11.09 -0.64
C LYS A 188 -20.34 11.68 -2.03
N PRO A 189 -19.51 12.73 -2.20
CA PRO A 189 -19.20 13.27 -3.54
C PRO A 189 -18.45 12.26 -4.42
N HIS A 190 -17.60 11.42 -3.83
CA HIS A 190 -16.84 10.40 -4.57
C HIS A 190 -17.74 9.25 -5.05
N TYR A 191 -18.73 8.84 -4.24
CA TYR A 191 -19.75 7.87 -4.68
C TYR A 191 -20.62 8.43 -5.80
N ALA A 192 -21.02 9.72 -5.72
CA ALA A 192 -21.80 10.37 -6.75
C ALA A 192 -21.05 10.41 -8.08
N LEU A 193 -19.78 10.82 -8.06
CA LEU A 193 -18.93 10.84 -9.25
C LEU A 193 -18.74 9.43 -9.82
N LEU A 194 -18.42 8.44 -8.97
CA LEU A 194 -18.27 7.06 -9.43
C LEU A 194 -19.56 6.54 -10.07
N SER A 195 -20.72 6.83 -9.47
CA SER A 195 -22.04 6.45 -10.00
C SER A 195 -22.31 7.05 -11.38
N GLU A 196 -21.93 8.31 -11.60
CA GLU A 196 -22.03 8.99 -12.89
C GLU A 196 -21.11 8.33 -13.93
N LEU A 197 -19.82 8.14 -13.59
CA LEU A 197 -18.80 7.63 -14.52
C LEU A 197 -19.12 6.21 -15.03
N ILE A 198 -19.72 5.35 -14.18
CA ILE A 198 -20.09 3.97 -14.56
C ILE A 198 -21.56 3.84 -14.98
N ASP A 199 -22.31 4.95 -15.06
CA ASP A 199 -23.76 4.95 -15.35
C ASP A 199 -24.55 4.00 -14.44
N TYR A 200 -24.33 4.12 -13.13
CA TYR A 200 -24.91 3.21 -12.13
C TYR A 200 -26.44 3.21 -12.13
N ARG A 201 -27.09 4.32 -12.54
CA ARG A 201 -28.55 4.44 -12.60
C ARG A 201 -29.18 3.49 -13.63
N HIS A 202 -28.45 3.10 -14.68
CA HIS A 202 -28.91 2.13 -15.67
C HIS A 202 -28.36 0.71 -15.40
N SER A 203 -27.71 0.50 -14.26
CA SER A 203 -27.22 -0.82 -13.85
C SER A 203 -28.34 -1.78 -13.45
N THR A 204 -28.05 -3.07 -13.52
CA THR A 204 -28.99 -4.12 -13.06
C THR A 204 -29.38 -3.95 -11.58
N ASN A 205 -28.48 -3.49 -10.72
CA ASN A 205 -28.79 -3.24 -9.32
C ASN A 205 -29.81 -2.11 -9.14
N CYS A 206 -29.72 -1.02 -9.91
CA CYS A 206 -30.70 0.05 -9.86
C CYS A 206 -32.05 -0.43 -10.46
N LEU A 207 -32.03 -0.94 -11.69
CA LEU A 207 -33.26 -1.23 -12.44
C LEU A 207 -34.07 -2.40 -11.86
N GLN A 208 -33.40 -3.42 -11.31
CA GLN A 208 -34.08 -4.64 -10.83
C GLN A 208 -34.22 -4.68 -9.31
N LYS A 209 -33.32 -4.01 -8.53
CA LYS A 209 -33.31 -4.08 -7.07
C LYS A 209 -33.65 -2.75 -6.41
N ASN A 210 -33.98 -1.72 -7.20
CA ASN A 210 -34.22 -0.36 -6.72
C ASN A 210 -33.10 0.20 -5.83
N GLN A 211 -31.83 -0.19 -6.12
CA GLN A 211 -30.64 0.28 -5.42
C GLN A 211 -29.89 1.26 -6.32
N CYS A 212 -30.42 2.49 -6.45
CA CYS A 212 -29.96 3.48 -7.43
C CYS A 212 -28.94 4.49 -6.87
N ASP A 213 -28.64 4.44 -5.58
CA ASP A 213 -27.58 5.21 -4.94
C ASP A 213 -26.45 4.25 -4.50
N LEU A 214 -25.28 4.36 -5.13
CA LEU A 214 -24.11 3.57 -4.77
C LEU A 214 -23.64 3.88 -3.34
N GLY A 215 -23.89 5.11 -2.86
CA GLY A 215 -23.54 5.59 -1.53
C GLY A 215 -24.54 5.30 -0.42
N GLU A 216 -25.70 4.68 -0.70
CA GLU A 216 -26.82 4.57 0.24
C GLU A 216 -26.56 3.64 1.43
N LYS A 217 -25.82 2.52 1.22
CA LYS A 217 -25.66 1.50 2.25
C LYS A 217 -24.65 1.90 3.31
N SER A 218 -25.12 2.06 4.54
CA SER A 218 -24.26 2.23 5.70
C SER A 218 -23.26 1.07 5.83
N GLY A 219 -22.06 1.39 6.29
CA GLY A 219 -21.05 0.40 6.55
C GLY A 219 -21.17 -0.19 7.96
N GLU A 220 -20.62 -1.39 8.13
CA GLU A 220 -20.36 -2.00 9.42
C GLU A 220 -18.88 -2.32 9.54
N TYR A 221 -18.29 -2.07 10.70
CA TYR A 221 -16.93 -2.48 11.00
C TYR A 221 -16.97 -3.90 11.58
N SER A 222 -16.53 -4.86 10.79
CA SER A 222 -16.62 -6.29 11.10
C SER A 222 -15.29 -6.83 11.58
N ILE A 223 -15.27 -7.34 12.82
CA ILE A 223 -14.14 -8.01 13.47
C ILE A 223 -14.67 -9.35 13.96
N GLN A 224 -14.18 -10.45 13.43
CA GLN A 224 -14.58 -11.80 13.80
C GLN A 224 -13.32 -12.69 13.82
N ASP A 225 -13.30 -13.67 14.72
CA ASP A 225 -12.20 -14.61 14.82
C ASP A 225 -11.95 -15.35 13.49
N ASN A 226 -10.70 -15.51 13.14
CA ASN A 226 -10.25 -16.12 11.88
C ASN A 226 -10.86 -15.52 10.60
N LYS A 227 -11.29 -14.24 10.66
CA LYS A 227 -11.78 -13.48 9.52
C LYS A 227 -11.00 -12.19 9.36
N SER A 228 -10.86 -11.78 8.10
CA SER A 228 -10.27 -10.47 7.79
C SER A 228 -11.13 -9.35 8.37
N VAL A 229 -10.47 -8.40 9.03
CA VAL A 229 -11.10 -7.14 9.46
C VAL A 229 -11.54 -6.36 8.22
N LYS A 230 -12.76 -5.87 8.20
CA LYS A 230 -13.34 -5.19 7.04
C LYS A 230 -14.39 -4.15 7.41
N ILE A 231 -14.56 -3.18 6.54
CA ILE A 231 -15.70 -2.28 6.53
C ILE A 231 -16.64 -2.74 5.40
N THR A 232 -17.89 -3.02 5.71
CA THR A 232 -18.92 -3.45 4.73
C THR A 232 -19.65 -2.24 4.12
N GLY A 233 -20.75 -2.47 3.40
CA GLY A 233 -21.60 -1.41 2.84
C GLY A 233 -21.05 -0.80 1.55
N SER A 234 -21.46 0.44 1.29
CA SER A 234 -21.14 1.18 0.06
C SER A 234 -19.64 1.29 -0.20
N ILE A 235 -18.85 1.56 0.84
CA ILE A 235 -17.39 1.69 0.69
C ILE A 235 -16.73 0.40 0.18
N SER A 236 -17.19 -0.77 0.65
CA SER A 236 -16.65 -2.07 0.19
C SER A 236 -16.98 -2.34 -1.27
N THR A 237 -18.23 -2.03 -1.67
CA THR A 237 -18.69 -2.19 -3.06
C THR A 237 -17.94 -1.23 -3.99
N ALA A 238 -17.90 0.05 -3.64
CA ALA A 238 -17.23 1.07 -4.44
C ALA A 238 -15.71 0.84 -4.53
N LYS A 239 -15.05 0.44 -3.42
CA LYS A 239 -13.63 0.02 -3.42
C LYS A 239 -13.36 -1.10 -4.43
N LYS A 240 -14.26 -2.09 -4.53
CA LYS A 240 -14.15 -3.21 -5.48
C LYS A 240 -14.26 -2.71 -6.91
N ILE A 241 -15.23 -1.85 -7.20
CA ILE A 241 -15.43 -1.24 -8.52
C ILE A 241 -14.20 -0.44 -8.92
N VAL A 242 -13.77 0.51 -8.07
CA VAL A 242 -12.57 1.33 -8.31
C VAL A 242 -11.33 0.45 -8.52
N GLY A 243 -11.18 -0.62 -7.71
CA GLY A 243 -10.07 -1.56 -7.86
C GLY A 243 -10.04 -2.25 -9.23
N ALA A 244 -11.19 -2.66 -9.76
CA ALA A 244 -11.26 -3.27 -11.10
C ALA A 244 -10.92 -2.26 -12.21
N LEU A 245 -11.42 -1.01 -12.10
CA LEU A 245 -11.12 0.07 -13.04
C LEU A 245 -9.62 0.42 -13.05
N LEU A 246 -9.01 0.56 -11.85
CA LEU A 246 -7.57 0.84 -11.72
C LEU A 246 -6.70 -0.27 -12.32
N LEU A 247 -7.02 -1.54 -12.05
CA LEU A 247 -6.27 -2.66 -12.60
C LEU A 247 -6.33 -2.67 -14.13
N ALA A 248 -7.50 -2.38 -14.71
CA ALA A 248 -7.67 -2.26 -16.16
C ALA A 248 -6.85 -1.10 -16.72
N HIS A 249 -6.84 0.04 -16.03
CA HIS A 249 -6.04 1.20 -16.39
C HIS A 249 -4.53 0.91 -16.37
N TYR A 250 -4.02 0.31 -15.29
CA TYR A 250 -2.60 -0.03 -15.16
C TYR A 250 -2.14 -1.08 -16.18
N VAL A 251 -3.00 -2.04 -16.53
CA VAL A 251 -2.67 -3.02 -17.59
C VAL A 251 -2.63 -2.35 -18.96
N GLY A 252 -3.32 -1.23 -19.15
CA GLY A 252 -3.41 -0.52 -20.43
C GLY A 252 -4.54 -1.05 -21.30
N LYS A 253 -5.67 -1.46 -20.69
CA LYS A 253 -6.89 -1.79 -21.44
C LYS A 253 -7.40 -0.52 -22.16
N PRO A 254 -8.07 -0.65 -23.32
CA PRO A 254 -8.65 0.48 -24.02
C PRO A 254 -9.56 1.30 -23.10
N SER A 255 -9.53 2.63 -23.20
CA SER A 255 -10.37 3.51 -22.37
C SER A 255 -11.86 3.21 -22.50
N ALA A 256 -12.31 2.78 -23.67
CA ALA A 256 -13.69 2.34 -23.91
C ALA A 256 -14.11 1.15 -23.01
N ASP A 257 -13.16 0.31 -22.59
CA ASP A 257 -13.40 -0.82 -21.69
C ASP A 257 -13.29 -0.43 -20.21
N ILE A 258 -13.00 0.85 -19.93
CA ILE A 258 -12.82 1.39 -18.56
C ILE A 258 -13.87 2.48 -18.37
N ALA A 259 -15.00 2.13 -17.75
CA ALA A 259 -16.13 3.04 -17.54
C ALA A 259 -16.52 3.79 -18.85
N HIS A 260 -16.49 3.11 -20.00
CA HIS A 260 -16.82 3.65 -21.32
C HIS A 260 -16.01 4.90 -21.73
N GLY A 261 -14.80 5.06 -21.19
CA GLY A 261 -13.95 6.22 -21.47
C GLY A 261 -14.27 7.47 -20.62
N ASN A 262 -15.22 7.39 -19.70
CA ASN A 262 -15.67 8.55 -18.92
C ASN A 262 -14.63 9.03 -17.88
N ILE A 263 -13.64 8.21 -17.54
CA ILE A 263 -12.54 8.58 -16.63
C ILE A 263 -11.37 9.09 -17.46
N ASP A 264 -11.50 10.31 -17.97
CA ASP A 264 -10.63 10.92 -18.98
C ASP A 264 -9.58 11.88 -18.38
N THR A 265 -9.63 12.18 -17.08
CA THR A 265 -8.68 13.08 -16.41
C THR A 265 -8.08 12.46 -15.15
N GLN A 266 -6.91 12.98 -14.76
CA GLN A 266 -6.22 12.56 -13.54
C GLN A 266 -7.04 12.89 -12.28
N GLU A 267 -7.72 14.02 -12.27
CA GLU A 267 -8.56 14.45 -11.14
C GLU A 267 -9.72 13.47 -10.92
N LYS A 268 -10.35 12.96 -11.99
CA LYS A 268 -11.40 11.93 -11.88
C LYS A 268 -10.82 10.64 -11.28
N TRP A 269 -9.63 10.20 -11.74
CA TRP A 269 -8.95 9.04 -11.16
C TRP A 269 -8.63 9.24 -9.68
N GLN A 270 -8.09 10.39 -9.29
CA GLN A 270 -7.81 10.72 -7.89
C GLN A 270 -9.10 10.72 -7.05
N ALA A 271 -10.15 11.37 -7.57
CA ALA A 271 -11.41 11.49 -6.86
C ALA A 271 -12.08 10.13 -6.59
N ILE A 272 -12.19 9.24 -7.58
CA ILE A 272 -12.79 7.92 -7.33
C ILE A 272 -11.88 7.01 -6.49
N ASN A 273 -10.57 7.13 -6.65
CA ASN A 273 -9.63 6.31 -5.88
C ASN A 273 -9.56 6.72 -4.40
N GLU A 274 -10.01 7.92 -4.06
CA GLU A 274 -10.15 8.34 -2.66
C GLU A 274 -11.03 7.38 -1.86
N ILE A 275 -12.04 6.76 -2.46
CA ILE A 275 -12.86 5.72 -1.81
C ILE A 275 -11.98 4.55 -1.33
N LYS A 276 -11.06 4.09 -2.17
CA LYS A 276 -10.16 2.98 -1.86
C LYS A 276 -9.11 3.37 -0.83
N ASN A 277 -8.53 4.57 -0.99
CA ASN A 277 -7.56 5.11 -0.06
C ASN A 277 -8.18 5.34 1.33
N ALA A 278 -9.37 5.92 1.40
CA ALA A 278 -10.10 6.13 2.64
C ALA A 278 -10.44 4.81 3.34
N TYR A 279 -10.82 3.77 2.59
CA TYR A 279 -11.02 2.43 3.15
C TYR A 279 -9.78 1.93 3.89
N TYR A 280 -8.61 1.97 3.25
CA TYR A 280 -7.38 1.47 3.85
C TYR A 280 -6.90 2.34 5.01
N ARG A 281 -6.99 3.68 4.90
CA ARG A 281 -6.64 4.59 6.01
C ARG A 281 -7.52 4.40 7.23
N THR A 282 -8.79 4.02 7.03
CA THR A 282 -9.76 3.84 8.12
C THR A 282 -9.64 2.47 8.77
N LEU A 283 -9.23 1.43 8.03
CA LEU A 283 -9.35 0.02 8.46
C LEU A 283 -8.74 -0.26 9.84
N PHE A 284 -7.61 0.39 10.18
CA PHE A 284 -6.96 0.26 11.49
C PHE A 284 -6.70 1.62 12.16
N LYS A 285 -7.41 2.68 11.74
CA LYS A 285 -7.22 4.02 12.29
C LYS A 285 -7.47 4.02 13.80
N GLY A 286 -6.45 4.41 14.58
CA GLY A 286 -6.52 4.42 16.05
C GLY A 286 -6.64 3.03 16.70
N ASN A 287 -6.42 1.95 15.93
CA ASN A 287 -6.61 0.56 16.36
C ASN A 287 -5.32 -0.25 16.26
N GLN A 288 -4.21 0.28 16.83
CA GLN A 288 -2.90 -0.36 16.77
C GLN A 288 -2.94 -1.78 17.35
N ALA A 289 -3.58 -2.00 18.51
CA ALA A 289 -3.67 -3.31 19.13
C ALA A 289 -4.38 -4.35 18.24
N LEU A 290 -5.44 -3.96 17.53
CA LEU A 290 -6.10 -4.83 16.56
C LEU A 290 -5.18 -5.13 15.35
N ALA A 291 -4.46 -4.12 14.86
CA ALA A 291 -3.50 -4.31 13.78
C ALA A 291 -2.36 -5.25 14.19
N GLN A 292 -1.87 -5.17 15.43
CA GLN A 292 -0.89 -6.08 16.01
C GLN A 292 -1.43 -7.51 16.11
N ASN A 293 -2.66 -7.67 16.57
CA ASN A 293 -3.34 -8.97 16.62
C ASN A 293 -3.42 -9.61 15.23
N VAL A 294 -3.88 -8.83 14.22
CA VAL A 294 -4.03 -9.29 12.83
C VAL A 294 -2.69 -9.61 12.16
N SER A 295 -1.62 -8.90 12.53
CA SER A 295 -0.30 -9.03 11.90
C SER A 295 0.63 -9.97 12.66
N GLN A 296 0.20 -10.58 13.75
CA GLN A 296 1.06 -11.31 14.67
C GLN A 296 1.95 -12.37 13.99
N PRO A 297 1.45 -13.28 13.13
CA PRO A 297 2.30 -14.27 12.49
C PRO A 297 3.37 -13.64 11.57
N LEU A 298 3.01 -12.60 10.84
CA LEU A 298 3.92 -11.90 9.95
C LEU A 298 4.96 -11.07 10.73
N LEU A 299 4.57 -10.40 11.81
CA LEU A 299 5.50 -9.70 12.71
C LEU A 299 6.51 -10.65 13.35
N GLN A 300 6.08 -11.85 13.74
CA GLN A 300 6.97 -12.90 14.26
C GLN A 300 8.01 -13.33 13.21
N LEU A 301 7.56 -13.55 11.96
CA LEU A 301 8.47 -13.88 10.87
C LEU A 301 9.45 -12.75 10.58
N ILE A 302 8.99 -11.50 10.52
CA ILE A 302 9.85 -10.32 10.31
C ILE A 302 10.90 -10.25 11.43
N GLN A 303 10.51 -10.39 12.70
CA GLN A 303 11.44 -10.38 13.82
C GLN A 303 12.47 -11.51 13.73
N GLN A 304 12.02 -12.74 13.41
CA GLN A 304 12.89 -13.88 13.23
C GLN A 304 13.93 -13.63 12.14
N GLN A 305 13.51 -13.12 10.98
CA GLN A 305 14.39 -12.88 9.84
C GLN A 305 15.35 -11.71 10.08
N LEU A 306 14.91 -10.65 10.74
CA LEU A 306 15.80 -9.54 11.13
C LEU A 306 16.89 -9.99 12.11
N ASN A 307 16.62 -10.99 12.94
CA ASN A 307 17.58 -11.57 13.90
C ASN A 307 18.36 -12.78 13.33
N SER A 308 18.03 -13.27 12.13
CA SER A 308 18.74 -14.37 11.46
C SER A 308 20.08 -13.91 10.87
N GLU A 309 20.86 -14.86 10.35
CA GLU A 309 22.09 -14.58 9.61
C GLU A 309 21.82 -14.10 8.16
N ASN A 310 20.58 -14.18 7.68
CA ASN A 310 20.24 -13.69 6.36
C ASN A 310 20.46 -12.19 6.26
N LYS A 311 21.08 -11.76 5.17
CA LYS A 311 21.37 -10.36 4.88
C LYS A 311 20.34 -9.72 3.95
N ILE A 312 19.78 -10.51 3.05
CA ILE A 312 18.77 -10.10 2.09
C ILE A 312 17.55 -11.00 2.27
N ILE A 313 16.44 -10.42 2.64
CA ILE A 313 15.18 -11.13 2.88
C ILE A 313 14.11 -10.55 1.95
N LEU A 314 13.46 -11.41 1.17
CA LEU A 314 12.32 -11.06 0.34
C LEU A 314 11.06 -11.77 0.83
N LEU A 315 10.05 -11.03 1.22
CA LEU A 315 8.71 -11.50 1.56
C LEU A 315 7.71 -10.97 0.53
N VAL A 316 6.79 -11.83 0.07
CA VAL A 316 5.76 -11.41 -0.90
C VAL A 316 4.37 -11.75 -0.39
N GLY A 317 3.56 -10.72 -0.17
CA GLY A 317 2.20 -10.83 0.37
C GLY A 317 1.22 -9.89 -0.32
N HIS A 318 0.33 -9.30 0.46
CA HIS A 318 -0.85 -8.57 0.00
C HIS A 318 -0.91 -7.14 0.55
N ASP A 319 -1.80 -6.32 -0.03
CA ASP A 319 -2.14 -4.98 0.48
C ASP A 319 -2.66 -5.02 1.92
N SER A 320 -3.47 -6.03 2.28
CA SER A 320 -3.96 -6.22 3.65
C SER A 320 -2.83 -6.40 4.68
N ASN A 321 -1.76 -7.09 4.29
CA ASN A 321 -0.58 -7.24 5.14
C ASN A 321 0.15 -5.90 5.35
N ILE A 322 0.35 -5.11 4.28
CA ILE A 322 1.00 -3.79 4.38
C ILE A 322 0.18 -2.87 5.28
N VAL A 323 -1.14 -2.77 5.05
CA VAL A 323 -2.02 -1.92 5.87
C VAL A 323 -1.96 -2.29 7.34
N ALA A 324 -2.02 -3.59 7.65
CA ALA A 324 -1.96 -4.08 9.02
C ALA A 324 -0.57 -3.86 9.65
N LEU A 325 0.53 -4.12 8.92
CA LEU A 325 1.91 -3.88 9.40
C LEU A 325 2.16 -2.42 9.72
N LEU A 326 1.80 -1.50 8.82
CA LEU A 326 2.01 -0.06 9.02
C LEU A 326 1.26 0.44 10.26
N ALA A 327 0.03 -0.02 10.47
CA ALA A 327 -0.75 0.31 11.65
C ALA A 327 -0.20 -0.35 12.93
N ALA A 328 0.23 -1.62 12.86
CA ALA A 328 0.81 -2.36 13.98
C ALA A 328 2.12 -1.72 14.49
N LEU A 329 2.94 -1.20 13.57
CA LEU A 329 4.19 -0.51 13.86
C LEU A 329 3.98 0.98 14.18
N ASN A 330 2.74 1.46 14.23
CA ASN A 330 2.38 2.86 14.50
C ASN A 330 3.10 3.85 13.58
N VAL A 331 3.09 3.56 12.28
CA VAL A 331 3.66 4.45 11.27
C VAL A 331 2.83 5.72 11.17
N LYS A 332 3.49 6.89 11.15
CA LYS A 332 2.85 8.19 10.98
C LYS A 332 2.13 8.27 9.62
N PRO A 333 1.11 9.13 9.48
CA PRO A 333 0.50 9.40 8.19
C PRO A 333 1.55 9.77 7.14
N TYR A 334 1.42 9.23 5.93
CA TYR A 334 2.32 9.44 4.81
C TYR A 334 1.54 9.63 3.51
N GLU A 335 2.19 10.24 2.54
CA GLU A 335 1.70 10.40 1.17
C GLU A 335 2.73 9.83 0.20
N LEU A 336 2.25 9.29 -0.92
CA LEU A 336 3.10 8.73 -1.97
C LEU A 336 2.94 9.58 -3.23
N GLU A 337 3.98 10.32 -3.57
CA GLU A 337 4.00 11.21 -4.74
C GLU A 337 3.78 10.42 -6.04
N ASN A 338 3.02 11.00 -6.96
CA ASN A 338 2.76 10.42 -8.28
C ASN A 338 2.14 9.00 -8.25
N SER A 339 1.50 8.65 -7.11
CA SER A 339 0.72 7.42 -6.97
C SER A 339 -0.74 7.72 -6.72
N LEU A 340 -1.63 7.03 -7.43
CA LEU A 340 -3.07 7.07 -7.14
C LEU A 340 -3.42 6.33 -5.84
N GLU A 341 -2.62 5.35 -5.46
CA GLU A 341 -2.90 4.45 -4.34
C GLU A 341 -1.99 4.74 -3.14
N ASN A 342 -2.54 4.79 -1.93
CA ASN A 342 -1.74 4.82 -0.70
C ASN A 342 -1.02 3.48 -0.44
N ILE A 343 -1.53 2.40 -1.04
CA ILE A 343 -0.91 1.07 -1.01
C ILE A 343 -0.76 0.62 -2.47
N PRO A 344 0.24 1.13 -3.22
CA PRO A 344 0.37 0.88 -4.64
C PRO A 344 0.60 -0.61 -4.97
N ILE A 345 0.06 -1.03 -6.13
CA ILE A 345 0.31 -2.36 -6.66
C ILE A 345 1.81 -2.57 -6.85
N GLY A 346 2.34 -3.73 -6.46
CA GLY A 346 3.79 -4.00 -6.53
C GLY A 346 4.64 -3.16 -5.57
N GLY A 347 4.06 -2.29 -4.74
CA GLY A 347 4.80 -1.49 -3.76
C GLY A 347 5.43 -2.34 -2.66
N LYS A 348 6.55 -1.89 -2.11
CA LYS A 348 7.39 -2.66 -1.21
C LYS A 348 7.80 -1.84 0.01
N LEU A 349 7.78 -2.46 1.19
CA LEU A 349 8.37 -1.91 2.41
C LEU A 349 9.81 -2.41 2.54
N PHE A 350 10.77 -1.50 2.61
CA PHE A 350 12.17 -1.81 2.85
C PHE A 350 12.50 -1.54 4.32
N PHE A 351 12.78 -2.59 5.07
CA PHE A 351 13.28 -2.55 6.42
C PHE A 351 14.80 -2.64 6.35
N GLU A 352 15.47 -1.50 6.43
CA GLU A 352 16.91 -1.38 6.24
C GLU A 352 17.63 -1.25 7.57
N VAL A 353 18.63 -2.09 7.78
CA VAL A 353 19.54 -2.02 8.94
C VAL A 353 20.89 -1.51 8.45
N TRP A 354 21.25 -0.34 8.92
CA TRP A 354 22.51 0.35 8.61
C TRP A 354 23.48 0.25 9.78
N LYS A 355 24.74 -0.06 9.50
CA LYS A 355 25.78 -0.19 10.51
C LYS A 355 26.83 0.89 10.29
N HIS A 356 27.11 1.67 11.32
CA HIS A 356 28.14 2.69 11.30
C HIS A 356 29.53 2.03 11.19
N LYS A 357 30.33 2.39 10.17
CA LYS A 357 31.59 1.73 9.81
C LYS A 357 32.62 1.69 10.93
N ASN A 358 32.73 2.77 11.72
CA ASN A 358 33.73 2.89 12.78
C ASN A 358 33.23 2.35 14.14
N SER A 359 32.02 2.69 14.56
CA SER A 359 31.51 2.31 15.89
C SER A 359 30.80 0.96 15.91
N GLY A 360 30.36 0.46 14.76
CA GLY A 360 29.52 -0.73 14.68
C GLY A 360 28.08 -0.53 15.14
N GLN A 361 27.69 0.70 15.55
CA GLN A 361 26.33 1.03 15.96
C GLN A 361 25.35 0.80 14.82
N ARG A 362 24.22 0.17 15.12
CA ARG A 362 23.18 -0.11 14.12
C ARG A 362 22.07 0.92 14.18
N LYS A 363 21.61 1.33 13.00
CA LYS A 363 20.49 2.23 12.78
C LYS A 363 19.46 1.53 11.91
N PHE A 364 18.25 2.07 11.90
CA PHE A 364 17.11 1.53 11.17
C PHE A 364 16.47 2.60 10.28
N ARG A 365 16.02 2.19 9.10
CA ARG A 365 15.21 3.01 8.18
C ARG A 365 14.09 2.15 7.61
N LEU A 366 12.88 2.71 7.57
CA LEU A 366 11.74 2.13 6.89
C LEU A 366 11.38 3.01 5.69
N GLU A 367 11.33 2.40 4.51
CA GLU A 367 10.93 3.12 3.31
C GLU A 367 9.84 2.37 2.56
N TYR A 368 8.94 3.14 1.93
CA TYR A 368 8.00 2.63 0.95
C TYR A 368 8.57 2.87 -0.44
N VAL A 369 8.91 1.80 -1.15
CA VAL A 369 9.51 1.84 -2.49
C VAL A 369 8.47 1.37 -3.49
N TYR A 370 8.15 2.21 -4.50
CA TYR A 370 7.03 1.96 -5.38
C TYR A 370 7.23 2.57 -6.77
N GLN A 371 6.57 2.00 -7.76
CA GLN A 371 6.43 2.59 -9.09
C GLN A 371 5.35 3.66 -9.07
N THR A 372 5.59 4.78 -9.72
CA THR A 372 4.55 5.79 -9.94
C THR A 372 3.45 5.24 -10.84
N THR A 373 2.29 5.90 -10.83
CA THR A 373 1.20 5.57 -11.76
C THR A 373 1.68 5.57 -13.21
N GLU A 374 2.50 6.54 -13.59
CA GLU A 374 3.05 6.65 -14.93
C GLU A 374 4.03 5.52 -15.25
N GLN A 375 4.95 5.18 -14.33
CA GLN A 375 5.87 4.04 -14.50
C GLN A 375 5.10 2.72 -14.68
N LEU A 376 4.00 2.51 -13.95
CA LEU A 376 3.14 1.33 -14.10
C LEU A 376 2.45 1.29 -15.47
N ILE A 377 1.86 2.41 -15.90
CA ILE A 377 1.13 2.49 -17.17
C ILE A 377 2.07 2.30 -18.35
N ASN A 378 3.20 2.98 -18.35
CA ASN A 378 4.17 3.01 -19.46
C ASN A 378 5.12 1.81 -19.47
N LEU A 379 4.98 0.85 -18.52
CA LEU A 379 5.89 -0.30 -18.42
C LEU A 379 7.36 0.13 -18.37
N THR A 380 7.65 1.17 -17.57
CA THR A 380 8.97 1.79 -17.50
C THR A 380 10.01 0.83 -16.91
N PRO A 381 11.11 0.54 -17.62
CA PRO A 381 12.20 -0.24 -17.07
C PRO A 381 12.87 0.48 -15.89
N LEU A 382 12.99 -0.22 -14.75
CA LEU A 382 13.60 0.33 -13.55
C LEU A 382 15.07 -0.07 -13.44
N ASN A 383 15.90 0.91 -13.07
CA ASN A 383 17.34 0.77 -12.81
C ASN A 383 17.82 1.93 -11.94
N LEU A 384 19.13 2.03 -11.66
CA LEU A 384 19.67 3.13 -10.84
C LEU A 384 19.53 4.52 -11.49
N SER A 385 19.42 4.60 -12.83
CA SER A 385 19.20 5.87 -13.54
C SER A 385 17.73 6.23 -13.69
N THR A 386 16.85 5.24 -13.63
CA THR A 386 15.39 5.39 -13.67
C THR A 386 14.81 4.60 -12.49
N PRO A 387 15.00 5.08 -11.26
CA PRO A 387 14.63 4.36 -10.06
C PRO A 387 13.09 4.38 -9.83
N PRO A 388 12.56 3.46 -9.04
CA PRO A 388 11.25 3.64 -8.42
C PRO A 388 11.30 4.80 -7.42
N TYR A 389 10.13 5.32 -7.03
CA TYR A 389 10.06 6.32 -5.96
C TYR A 389 10.27 5.66 -4.60
N ARG A 390 10.85 6.45 -3.68
CA ARG A 390 11.12 6.02 -2.30
C ARG A 390 10.56 7.07 -1.35
N ALA A 391 9.65 6.68 -0.49
CA ALA A 391 9.09 7.53 0.57
C ALA A 391 9.58 7.01 1.92
N ARG A 392 10.22 7.88 2.71
CA ARG A 392 10.62 7.54 4.08
C ARG A 392 9.38 7.46 4.95
N LEU A 393 9.25 6.37 5.70
CA LEU A 393 8.19 6.17 6.67
C LEU A 393 8.73 6.37 8.08
N GLU A 394 8.01 7.17 8.87
CA GLU A 394 8.36 7.42 10.26
C GLU A 394 7.48 6.60 11.20
N LEU A 395 8.11 5.94 12.18
CA LEU A 395 7.40 5.32 13.28
C LEU A 395 7.22 6.36 14.40
N THR A 396 6.02 6.42 14.98
CA THR A 396 5.72 7.40 16.04
C THR A 396 6.70 7.31 17.20
N ASP A 397 7.14 6.10 17.56
CA ASP A 397 7.99 5.83 18.70
C ASP A 397 9.49 5.69 18.36
N CYS A 398 9.92 6.06 17.15
CA CYS A 398 11.31 5.97 16.70
C CYS A 398 11.76 7.29 16.06
N SER A 399 12.29 8.20 16.86
CA SER A 399 12.74 9.50 16.38
C SER A 399 13.89 9.35 15.39
N LEU A 400 13.79 10.08 14.27
CA LEU A 400 14.82 10.10 13.24
C LEU A 400 15.92 11.13 13.59
N ASP A 401 17.17 10.77 13.32
CA ASP A 401 18.29 11.69 13.35
C ASP A 401 18.37 12.55 12.07
N SER A 402 19.39 13.40 11.97
CA SER A 402 19.61 14.29 10.82
C SER A 402 19.81 13.54 9.50
N LYS A 403 20.12 12.24 9.54
CA LYS A 403 20.27 11.36 8.38
C LYS A 403 19.00 10.55 8.08
N GLY A 404 17.93 10.79 8.86
CA GLY A 404 16.65 10.10 8.72
C GLY A 404 16.71 8.64 9.14
N LEU A 405 17.57 8.32 10.08
CA LEU A 405 17.73 6.99 10.69
C LEU A 405 17.25 7.03 12.13
N CYS A 406 16.62 5.96 12.61
CA CYS A 406 16.38 5.79 14.04
C CYS A 406 17.27 4.70 14.64
N GLU A 407 17.35 4.63 15.98
CA GLU A 407 18.13 3.61 16.68
C GLU A 407 17.56 2.22 16.42
N TYR A 408 18.39 1.27 15.96
CA TYR A 408 17.95 -0.09 15.70
C TYR A 408 17.39 -0.79 16.93
N ASP A 409 17.99 -0.58 18.09
CA ASP A 409 17.51 -1.17 19.35
C ASP A 409 16.13 -0.63 19.72
N ARG A 410 15.85 0.66 19.42
CA ARG A 410 14.51 1.22 19.61
C ARG A 410 13.48 0.56 18.69
N PHE A 411 13.83 0.37 17.42
CA PHE A 411 12.98 -0.37 16.49
C PHE A 411 12.73 -1.81 16.96
N GLN A 412 13.76 -2.51 17.45
CA GLN A 412 13.60 -3.87 18.01
C GLN A 412 12.64 -3.87 19.22
N GLN A 413 12.68 -2.88 20.08
CA GLN A 413 11.72 -2.74 21.19
C GLN A 413 10.29 -2.55 20.68
N ILE A 414 10.07 -1.69 19.66
CA ILE A 414 8.77 -1.49 19.04
C ILE A 414 8.23 -2.81 18.49
N LEU A 415 9.06 -3.55 17.75
CA LEU A 415 8.69 -4.84 17.17
C LEU A 415 8.35 -5.89 18.25
N GLN A 416 9.15 -5.96 19.33
CA GLN A 416 8.87 -6.83 20.46
C GLN A 416 7.58 -6.47 21.20
N ASN A 417 7.33 -5.18 21.40
CA ASN A 417 6.10 -4.70 22.03
C ASN A 417 4.87 -5.00 21.18
N SER A 418 5.01 -4.87 19.85
CA SER A 418 3.94 -5.23 18.89
C SER A 418 3.57 -6.71 18.95
N LEU A 419 4.50 -7.57 19.37
CA LEU A 419 4.27 -9.03 19.53
C LEU A 419 3.72 -9.39 20.93
N LYS A 420 3.92 -8.54 21.95
CA LYS A 420 3.47 -8.76 23.32
C LYS A 420 2.09 -8.18 23.62
N ALA A 421 1.55 -7.36 22.72
CA ALA A 421 0.27 -6.68 22.95
C ALA A 421 -0.87 -7.69 23.10
N LYS A 422 -0.97 -8.27 24.30
CA LYS A 422 -2.24 -8.74 24.85
C LYS A 422 -2.92 -7.51 25.40
N VAL A 423 -4.19 -7.33 25.08
CA VAL A 423 -5.01 -6.30 25.69
C VAL A 423 -4.80 -6.38 27.21
N GLU A 424 -4.21 -5.34 27.80
CA GLU A 424 -4.17 -5.22 29.26
C GLU A 424 -5.60 -5.23 29.75
N LYS A 425 -5.92 -6.19 30.65
CA LYS A 425 -7.24 -6.38 31.22
C LYS A 425 -7.64 -5.20 32.09
#